data_c524c9a8eb35fc045fd2fc212a1079a6
#
_entry.id   c524c9a8eb35fc045fd2fc212a1079a6
#
_cell.length_a   1.000
_cell.length_b   1.000
_cell.length_c   1.000
_cell.angle_alpha   90.00
_cell.angle_beta   90.00
_cell.angle_gamma   90.00
#
_symmetry.space_group_name_H-M   'P 1'
#
loop_
_entity.id
_entity.type
_entity.pdbx_description
1 polymer ?
#
loop_
_entity_poly.entity_id
_entity_poly.type
_entity_poly.pdbx_seq_one_letter_code
_entity_poly.pdbx_strand_id
1 'polypeptide(L)'
;MKHVRMMGVAFFLLAMQLVCLPVKADDKADYLKLAQKVRQEVWDNTPADFKKRTVPAKYKNESAVILSYYRELSTDYYRKATTELFVNLRLTRQIDCEDMERMLIQLNDKKALKDYSEFSFRTKSKKWVGAYHNKTNTVLGIRVLKKDGKVQVVDFDDYVDVKEGKKGKDLSQKIAVPGLEVGDCIDVFSLNQIDTQEQRLDPFTFFFSPRRADSL
;
A
#
# COMPACT_ATOMS: atom_id res chain seq x y z
N MET A 1 22.05 -56.20 24.56
CA MET A 1 21.90 -54.80 24.98
C MET A 1 22.45 -53.76 23.95
N LYS A 2 22.69 -54.11 22.68
CA LYS A 2 23.21 -53.14 21.64
C LYS A 2 22.12 -52.60 20.68
N HIS A 3 20.90 -53.23 20.68
CA HIS A 3 19.85 -52.81 19.71
C HIS A 3 18.91 -51.72 20.20
N VAL A 4 18.87 -51.40 21.49
CA VAL A 4 17.97 -50.37 22.06
C VAL A 4 18.50 -48.95 21.87
N ARG A 5 19.83 -48.79 21.72
CA ARG A 5 20.43 -47.42 21.53
C ARG A 5 20.30 -46.89 20.09
N MET A 6 20.12 -47.75 19.09
CA MET A 6 20.00 -47.27 17.71
C MET A 6 18.58 -46.78 17.33
N MET A 7 17.55 -47.28 18.00
CA MET A 7 16.18 -46.82 17.76
C MET A 7 15.92 -45.41 18.30
N GLY A 8 16.56 -45.03 19.39
CA GLY A 8 16.41 -43.69 19.97
C GLY A 8 16.97 -42.53 19.09
N VAL A 9 18.07 -42.80 18.40
CA VAL A 9 18.71 -41.78 17.53
C VAL A 9 17.94 -41.61 16.24
N ALA A 10 17.39 -42.67 15.68
CA ALA A 10 16.57 -42.58 14.45
C ALA A 10 15.23 -41.86 14.69
N PHE A 11 14.63 -41.99 15.87
CA PHE A 11 13.40 -41.31 16.23
C PHE A 11 13.64 -39.81 16.50
N PHE A 12 14.79 -39.45 17.05
CA PHE A 12 15.14 -38.05 17.29
C PHE A 12 15.49 -37.29 15.99
N LEU A 13 16.07 -37.97 15.02
CA LEU A 13 16.35 -37.39 13.68
C LEU A 13 15.08 -37.26 12.86
N LEU A 14 14.09 -38.13 13.02
CA LEU A 14 12.81 -38.01 12.33
C LEU A 14 11.91 -36.92 12.91
N ALA A 15 11.98 -36.69 14.23
CA ALA A 15 11.25 -35.58 14.88
C ALA A 15 11.82 -34.20 14.53
N MET A 16 13.12 -34.13 14.19
CA MET A 16 13.76 -32.87 13.82
C MET A 16 13.51 -32.47 12.36
N GLN A 17 13.02 -33.37 11.52
CA GLN A 17 12.64 -33.06 10.14
C GLN A 17 11.20 -32.53 10.01
N LEU A 18 10.38 -32.61 11.06
CA LEU A 18 8.99 -32.11 11.04
C LEU A 18 8.85 -30.61 11.41
N VAL A 19 9.96 -29.92 11.75
CA VAL A 19 9.90 -28.54 12.26
C VAL A 19 10.26 -27.48 11.21
N CYS A 20 10.66 -27.88 10.00
CA CYS A 20 11.02 -26.93 8.94
C CYS A 20 10.23 -27.12 7.64
N LEU A 21 8.91 -27.17 7.73
CA LEU A 21 8.12 -26.73 6.60
C LEU A 21 8.08 -25.20 6.67
N PRO A 22 8.66 -24.47 5.72
CA PRO A 22 8.40 -23.06 5.63
C PRO A 22 6.90 -22.93 5.36
N VAL A 23 6.14 -22.51 6.36
CA VAL A 23 4.81 -21.95 6.13
C VAL A 23 5.09 -20.74 5.24
N LYS A 24 4.95 -20.91 3.93
CA LYS A 24 4.77 -19.78 3.04
C LYS A 24 3.46 -19.15 3.49
N ALA A 25 3.56 -18.18 4.39
CA ALA A 25 2.47 -17.26 4.63
C ALA A 25 2.01 -16.80 3.25
N ASP A 26 0.73 -16.92 2.96
CA ASP A 26 0.19 -16.39 1.71
C ASP A 26 0.28 -14.87 1.81
N ASP A 27 1.39 -14.32 1.34
CA ASP A 27 1.72 -12.89 1.36
C ASP A 27 0.56 -12.02 0.81
N LYS A 28 -0.24 -12.59 -0.07
CA LYS A 28 -1.43 -11.92 -0.62
C LYS A 28 -2.57 -11.89 0.39
N ALA A 29 -2.87 -13.01 1.05
CA ALA A 29 -3.94 -13.08 2.03
C ALA A 29 -3.67 -12.17 3.24
N ASP A 30 -2.43 -12.12 3.72
CA ASP A 30 -2.03 -11.22 4.81
C ASP A 30 -2.13 -9.74 4.40
N TYR A 31 -1.72 -9.41 3.17
CA TYR A 31 -1.89 -8.07 2.62
C TYR A 31 -3.37 -7.69 2.54
N LEU A 32 -4.24 -8.56 2.03
CA LEU A 32 -5.68 -8.29 1.89
C LEU A 32 -6.36 -8.05 3.24
N LYS A 33 -6.01 -8.83 4.27
CA LYS A 33 -6.51 -8.61 5.63
C LYS A 33 -6.08 -7.26 6.21
N LEU A 34 -4.79 -6.92 6.08
CA LEU A 34 -4.28 -5.62 6.49
C LEU A 34 -5.00 -4.49 5.74
N ALA A 35 -5.09 -4.61 4.43
CA ALA A 35 -5.72 -3.61 3.59
C ALA A 35 -7.21 -3.42 3.91
N GLN A 36 -7.93 -4.49 4.21
CA GLN A 36 -9.34 -4.43 4.64
C GLN A 36 -9.49 -3.64 5.95
N LYS A 37 -8.65 -3.97 6.95
CA LYS A 37 -8.66 -3.27 8.24
C LYS A 37 -8.39 -1.77 8.07
N VAL A 38 -7.32 -1.41 7.37
CA VAL A 38 -6.95 -0.02 7.12
C VAL A 38 -8.06 0.73 6.38
N ARG A 39 -8.66 0.13 5.36
CA ARG A 39 -9.78 0.76 4.62
C ARG A 39 -10.96 1.03 5.52
N GLN A 40 -11.34 0.07 6.36
CA GLN A 40 -12.45 0.26 7.30
C GLN A 40 -12.15 1.41 8.25
N GLU A 41 -10.97 1.45 8.87
CA GLU A 41 -10.56 2.53 9.77
C GLU A 41 -10.60 3.92 9.09
N VAL A 42 -10.10 4.02 7.85
CA VAL A 42 -10.10 5.27 7.09
C VAL A 42 -11.50 5.72 6.70
N TRP A 43 -12.38 4.77 6.31
CA TRP A 43 -13.74 5.10 5.91
C TRP A 43 -14.62 5.47 7.10
N ASP A 44 -14.46 4.81 8.24
CA ASP A 44 -15.23 5.07 9.46
C ASP A 44 -14.86 6.43 10.06
N ASN A 45 -13.58 6.82 9.97
CA ASN A 45 -13.06 8.09 10.45
C ASN A 45 -13.00 9.19 9.37
N THR A 46 -14.01 9.24 8.48
CA THR A 46 -14.04 10.22 7.37
C THR A 46 -14.22 11.65 7.88
N PRO A 47 -13.25 12.57 7.65
CA PRO A 47 -13.35 13.97 8.05
C PRO A 47 -14.54 14.70 7.41
N ALA A 48 -15.03 15.76 8.05
CA ALA A 48 -16.19 16.53 7.59
C ALA A 48 -15.99 17.11 6.18
N ASP A 49 -14.76 17.50 5.82
CA ASP A 49 -14.46 18.10 4.52
C ASP A 49 -14.58 17.07 3.38
N PHE A 50 -14.39 15.79 3.64
CA PHE A 50 -14.62 14.71 2.67
C PHE A 50 -16.10 14.37 2.45
N LYS A 51 -17.01 14.98 3.22
CA LYS A 51 -18.45 14.86 3.05
C LYS A 51 -19.04 15.97 2.16
N LYS A 52 -18.28 17.03 1.91
CA LYS A 52 -18.71 18.17 1.08
C LYS A 52 -18.45 17.85 -0.38
N ARG A 53 -19.49 17.91 -1.23
CA ARG A 53 -19.43 17.59 -2.66
C ARG A 53 -19.78 18.77 -3.56
N THR A 54 -19.50 19.99 -3.12
CA THR A 54 -19.86 21.18 -3.90
C THR A 54 -18.62 21.71 -4.62
N VAL A 55 -18.67 21.72 -5.96
CA VAL A 55 -17.64 22.35 -6.77
C VAL A 55 -17.80 23.87 -6.69
N PRO A 56 -16.75 24.61 -6.32
CA PRO A 56 -16.76 26.06 -6.38
C PRO A 56 -17.02 26.55 -7.82
N ALA A 57 -17.78 27.64 -7.95
CA ALA A 57 -18.22 28.16 -9.25
C ALA A 57 -17.07 28.39 -10.24
N LYS A 58 -15.90 28.83 -9.73
CA LYS A 58 -14.69 29.09 -10.55
C LYS A 58 -14.10 27.85 -11.21
N TYR A 59 -14.42 26.63 -10.71
CA TYR A 59 -13.85 25.38 -11.21
C TYR A 59 -14.90 24.49 -11.93
N LYS A 60 -16.08 25.01 -12.21
CA LYS A 60 -17.16 24.24 -12.85
C LYS A 60 -16.81 23.73 -14.26
N ASN A 61 -15.88 24.39 -14.92
CA ASN A 61 -15.45 24.03 -16.29
C ASN A 61 -14.23 23.08 -16.31
N GLU A 62 -13.66 22.77 -15.13
CA GLU A 62 -12.56 21.84 -15.04
C GLU A 62 -13.06 20.40 -15.21
N SER A 63 -12.28 19.58 -15.91
CA SER A 63 -12.60 18.16 -16.17
C SER A 63 -12.75 17.37 -14.87
N ALA A 64 -11.84 17.60 -13.91
CA ALA A 64 -11.90 17.03 -12.58
C ALA A 64 -11.50 18.08 -11.54
N VAL A 65 -12.08 18.01 -10.35
CA VAL A 65 -11.78 18.95 -9.25
C VAL A 65 -11.49 18.18 -7.97
N ILE A 66 -10.34 18.44 -7.36
CA ILE A 66 -10.03 17.94 -6.02
C ILE A 66 -10.81 18.81 -5.02
N LEU A 67 -11.83 18.24 -4.40
CA LEU A 67 -12.67 18.91 -3.41
C LEU A 67 -12.04 18.95 -2.03
N SER A 68 -11.33 17.90 -1.68
CA SER A 68 -10.62 17.78 -0.41
C SER A 68 -9.32 16.99 -0.60
N TYR A 69 -8.29 17.42 0.09
CA TYR A 69 -6.99 16.78 0.14
C TYR A 69 -6.52 16.69 1.59
N TYR A 70 -6.04 15.52 1.98
CA TYR A 70 -5.47 15.26 3.29
C TYR A 70 -4.18 14.49 3.14
N ARG A 71 -3.15 14.89 3.88
CA ARG A 71 -1.89 14.14 3.99
C ARG A 71 -1.41 14.14 5.42
N GLU A 72 -1.02 12.99 5.90
CA GLU A 72 -0.43 12.79 7.21
C GLU A 72 0.85 11.98 7.08
N LEU A 73 1.88 12.42 7.77
CA LEU A 73 3.15 11.73 7.87
C LEU A 73 3.46 11.50 9.35
N SER A 74 3.57 10.25 9.75
CA SER A 74 3.99 9.85 11.09
C SER A 74 5.30 9.06 11.05
N THR A 75 6.10 9.18 12.09
CA THR A 75 7.38 8.47 12.21
C THR A 75 7.59 7.98 13.63
N ASP A 76 7.84 6.69 13.76
CA ASP A 76 8.19 6.04 15.01
C ASP A 76 9.63 5.54 15.00
N TYR A 77 10.35 5.79 16.10
CA TYR A 77 11.74 5.39 16.26
C TYR A 77 11.86 4.28 17.30
N TYR A 78 12.48 3.18 16.92
CA TYR A 78 12.75 2.10 17.86
C TYR A 78 14.12 1.45 17.62
N ARG A 79 14.58 0.67 18.59
CA ARG A 79 15.83 -0.08 18.50
C ARG A 79 15.52 -1.55 18.23
N LYS A 80 16.20 -2.11 17.25
CA LYS A 80 16.08 -3.52 16.88
C LYS A 80 17.44 -4.19 16.99
N ALA A 81 17.49 -5.35 17.66
CA ALA A 81 18.67 -6.19 17.64
C ALA A 81 18.76 -6.89 16.28
N THR A 82 19.87 -6.70 15.58
CA THR A 82 20.17 -7.36 14.30
C THR A 82 21.43 -8.19 14.47
N THR A 83 21.46 -9.39 13.89
CA THR A 83 22.64 -10.23 13.83
C THR A 83 23.34 -10.03 12.50
N GLU A 84 24.60 -9.65 12.55
CA GLU A 84 25.47 -9.55 11.38
C GLU A 84 26.38 -10.78 11.37
N LEU A 85 26.37 -11.53 10.26
CA LEU A 85 27.15 -12.75 10.07
C LEU A 85 26.96 -13.83 11.16
N PHE A 86 25.77 -13.93 11.77
CA PHE A 86 25.42 -14.90 12.82
C PHE A 86 26.20 -14.79 14.14
N VAL A 87 27.15 -13.86 14.25
CA VAL A 87 28.08 -13.79 15.40
C VAL A 87 28.01 -12.47 16.15
N ASN A 88 27.68 -11.37 15.47
CA ASN A 88 27.66 -10.04 16.09
C ASN A 88 26.22 -9.53 16.29
N LEU A 89 25.80 -9.40 17.53
CA LEU A 89 24.57 -8.72 17.90
C LEU A 89 24.79 -7.21 17.83
N ARG A 90 24.09 -6.54 16.92
CA ARG A 90 24.13 -5.08 16.78
C ARG A 90 22.77 -4.49 17.07
N LEU A 91 22.73 -3.47 17.89
CA LEU A 91 21.53 -2.65 18.07
C LEU A 91 21.50 -1.58 16.96
N THR A 92 20.54 -1.68 16.08
CA THR A 92 20.30 -0.68 15.02
C THR A 92 19.07 0.14 15.36
N ARG A 93 19.11 1.42 15.05
CA ARG A 93 17.90 2.25 15.08
C ARG A 93 17.10 1.98 13.81
N GLN A 94 15.81 1.76 14.00
CA GLN A 94 14.84 1.59 12.93
C GLN A 94 13.87 2.76 12.96
N ILE A 95 13.35 3.08 11.81
CA ILE A 95 12.33 4.10 11.64
C ILE A 95 11.19 3.46 10.87
N ASP A 96 10.02 3.40 11.51
CA ASP A 96 8.78 3.11 10.82
C ASP A 96 8.13 4.45 10.45
N CYS A 97 7.79 4.60 9.20
CA CYS A 97 7.16 5.80 8.69
C CYS A 97 5.85 5.42 8.00
N GLU A 98 4.78 6.13 8.35
CA GLU A 98 3.50 6.03 7.66
C GLU A 98 3.23 7.35 6.94
N ASP A 99 3.03 7.27 5.62
CA ASP A 99 2.65 8.39 4.76
C ASP A 99 1.27 8.09 4.17
N MET A 100 0.26 8.77 4.69
CA MET A 100 -1.11 8.67 4.25
C MET A 100 -1.49 9.88 3.40
N GLU A 101 -1.99 9.63 2.21
CA GLU A 101 -2.54 10.64 1.31
C GLU A 101 -3.96 10.25 0.92
N ARG A 102 -4.90 11.21 0.98
CA ARG A 102 -6.31 11.00 0.63
C ARG A 102 -6.85 12.17 -0.16
N MET A 103 -7.60 11.88 -1.19
CA MET A 103 -8.22 12.88 -2.07
C MET A 103 -9.69 12.55 -2.32
N LEU A 104 -10.52 13.59 -2.31
CA LEU A 104 -11.89 13.55 -2.82
C LEU A 104 -11.93 14.31 -4.15
N ILE A 105 -12.22 13.62 -5.23
CA ILE A 105 -12.12 14.13 -6.60
C ILE A 105 -13.48 14.05 -7.25
N GLN A 106 -14.04 15.16 -7.72
CA GLN A 106 -15.26 15.16 -8.52
C GLN A 106 -14.93 15.10 -10.01
N LEU A 107 -15.66 14.25 -10.73
CA LEU A 107 -15.51 14.01 -12.18
C LEU A 107 -16.59 14.79 -12.94
N ASN A 108 -16.19 15.79 -13.71
CA ASN A 108 -17.14 16.71 -14.35
C ASN A 108 -17.43 16.39 -15.82
N ASP A 109 -16.57 15.60 -16.47
CA ASP A 109 -16.72 15.24 -17.88
C ASP A 109 -16.21 13.83 -18.21
N LYS A 110 -16.35 13.44 -19.49
CA LYS A 110 -15.91 12.14 -20.00
C LYS A 110 -14.39 11.95 -19.98
N LYS A 111 -13.62 13.04 -20.05
CA LYS A 111 -12.15 12.97 -19.98
C LYS A 111 -11.75 12.55 -18.57
N ALA A 112 -12.33 13.17 -17.54
CA ALA A 112 -12.10 12.76 -16.14
C ALA A 112 -12.48 11.29 -15.91
N LEU A 113 -13.60 10.81 -16.46
CA LEU A 113 -13.97 9.39 -16.34
C LEU A 113 -12.86 8.48 -16.88
N LYS A 114 -12.28 8.82 -18.04
CA LYS A 114 -11.19 8.05 -18.63
C LYS A 114 -9.92 8.12 -17.80
N ASP A 115 -9.56 9.31 -17.33
CA ASP A 115 -8.32 9.54 -16.58
C ASP A 115 -8.34 8.85 -15.20
N TYR A 116 -9.50 8.68 -14.58
CA TYR A 116 -9.70 8.06 -13.26
C TYR A 116 -10.33 6.66 -13.31
N SER A 117 -10.46 6.05 -14.49
CA SER A 117 -11.01 4.70 -14.64
C SER A 117 -10.08 3.59 -14.16
N GLU A 118 -8.81 3.88 -13.96
CA GLU A 118 -7.79 2.92 -13.53
C GLU A 118 -6.77 3.59 -12.61
N PHE A 119 -6.39 2.89 -11.55
CA PHE A 119 -5.31 3.30 -10.66
C PHE A 119 -4.18 2.28 -10.70
N SER A 120 -2.94 2.78 -10.73
CA SER A 120 -1.73 1.96 -10.64
C SER A 120 -1.07 2.15 -9.29
N PHE A 121 -0.65 1.08 -8.65
CA PHE A 121 0.01 1.10 -7.35
C PHE A 121 0.97 -0.09 -7.20
N ARG A 122 1.72 -0.14 -6.10
CA ARG A 122 2.56 -1.29 -5.75
C ARG A 122 2.24 -1.70 -4.33
N THR A 123 1.74 -2.92 -4.14
CA THR A 123 1.44 -3.44 -2.80
C THR A 123 2.68 -3.54 -1.93
N LYS A 124 3.81 -3.91 -2.52
CA LYS A 124 5.11 -4.02 -1.85
C LYS A 124 6.21 -3.49 -2.74
N SER A 125 7.12 -2.73 -2.17
CA SER A 125 8.35 -2.36 -2.84
C SER A 125 9.57 -2.53 -1.93
N LYS A 126 10.72 -2.78 -2.54
CA LYS A 126 11.99 -2.89 -1.85
C LYS A 126 13.00 -2.07 -2.63
N LYS A 127 13.49 -0.99 -2.03
CA LYS A 127 14.47 -0.11 -2.66
C LYS A 127 15.78 -0.18 -1.89
N TRP A 128 16.87 -0.46 -2.57
CA TRP A 128 18.20 -0.42 -2.00
C TRP A 128 18.68 1.03 -1.85
N VAL A 129 19.21 1.35 -0.67
CA VAL A 129 19.80 2.65 -0.36
C VAL A 129 21.17 2.37 0.25
N GLY A 130 22.20 2.32 -0.60
CA GLY A 130 23.55 1.86 -0.21
C GLY A 130 23.55 0.39 0.19
N ALA A 131 24.03 0.07 1.38
CA ALA A 131 24.06 -1.30 1.93
C ALA A 131 22.73 -1.75 2.55
N TYR A 132 21.75 -0.86 2.66
CA TYR A 132 20.46 -1.11 3.32
C TYR A 132 19.33 -1.08 2.29
N HIS A 133 18.15 -1.54 2.69
CA HIS A 133 16.97 -1.48 1.86
C HIS A 133 15.76 -1.01 2.67
N ASN A 134 14.98 -0.14 2.06
CA ASN A 134 13.67 0.23 2.55
C ASN A 134 12.64 -0.75 2.04
N LYS A 135 11.77 -1.21 2.92
CA LYS A 135 10.60 -1.98 2.56
C LYS A 135 9.39 -1.08 2.67
N THR A 136 8.57 -1.05 1.66
CA THR A 136 7.32 -0.29 1.68
C THR A 136 6.17 -1.22 1.41
N ASN A 137 5.16 -1.20 2.28
CA ASN A 137 3.85 -1.78 2.04
C ASN A 137 2.90 -0.64 1.74
N THR A 138 2.15 -0.74 0.65
CA THR A 138 1.16 0.28 0.27
C THR A 138 -0.23 -0.31 0.33
N VAL A 139 -1.12 0.35 1.07
CA VAL A 139 -2.55 0.06 1.06
C VAL A 139 -3.26 1.17 0.29
N LEU A 140 -3.97 0.79 -0.76
CA LEU A 140 -4.82 1.67 -1.54
C LEU A 140 -6.29 1.42 -1.18
N GLY A 141 -7.09 2.46 -1.03
CA GLY A 141 -8.53 2.39 -0.88
C GLY A 141 -9.23 3.31 -1.86
N ILE A 142 -10.25 2.81 -2.56
CA ILE A 142 -11.03 3.58 -3.52
C ILE A 142 -12.51 3.32 -3.28
N ARG A 143 -13.31 4.38 -3.21
CA ARG A 143 -14.77 4.29 -3.27
C ARG A 143 -15.33 5.39 -4.17
N VAL A 144 -16.40 5.05 -4.84
CA VAL A 144 -17.14 5.98 -5.69
C VAL A 144 -18.37 6.44 -4.94
N LEU A 145 -18.48 7.74 -4.79
CA LEU A 145 -19.64 8.40 -4.18
C LEU A 145 -20.55 8.88 -5.33
N LYS A 146 -21.60 8.13 -5.57
CA LYS A 146 -22.55 8.41 -6.66
C LYS A 146 -23.37 9.67 -6.39
N LYS A 147 -23.86 10.29 -7.45
CA LYS A 147 -24.76 11.47 -7.36
C LYS A 147 -26.00 11.20 -6.53
N ASP A 148 -26.55 9.98 -6.60
CA ASP A 148 -27.75 9.56 -5.85
C ASP A 148 -27.48 9.27 -4.38
N GLY A 149 -26.25 9.47 -3.92
CA GLY A 149 -25.82 9.24 -2.55
C GLY A 149 -25.32 7.84 -2.24
N LYS A 150 -25.42 6.89 -3.19
CA LYS A 150 -24.88 5.55 -3.00
C LYS A 150 -23.36 5.60 -2.93
N VAL A 151 -22.79 4.67 -2.17
CA VAL A 151 -21.35 4.46 -2.05
C VAL A 151 -21.02 3.10 -2.64
N GLN A 152 -20.15 3.09 -3.63
CA GLN A 152 -19.60 1.88 -4.24
C GLN A 152 -18.14 1.74 -3.83
N VAL A 153 -17.81 0.74 -3.05
CA VAL A 153 -16.42 0.40 -2.71
C VAL A 153 -15.84 -0.44 -3.84
N VAL A 154 -14.65 -0.09 -4.30
CA VAL A 154 -13.93 -0.87 -5.31
C VAL A 154 -13.32 -2.09 -4.63
N ASP A 155 -13.60 -3.28 -5.17
CA ASP A 155 -13.05 -4.52 -4.66
C ASP A 155 -11.58 -4.66 -5.06
N PHE A 156 -10.74 -4.89 -4.04
CA PHE A 156 -9.30 -4.99 -4.26
C PHE A 156 -8.82 -6.39 -4.61
N ASP A 157 -9.67 -7.39 -4.54
CA ASP A 157 -9.33 -8.71 -5.04
C ASP A 157 -9.20 -8.74 -6.57
N ASP A 158 -9.79 -7.72 -7.24
CA ASP A 158 -9.79 -7.57 -8.70
C ASP A 158 -8.56 -6.86 -9.27
N TYR A 159 -7.54 -6.53 -8.45
CA TYR A 159 -6.33 -5.94 -9.01
C TYR A 159 -5.55 -6.97 -9.84
N VAL A 160 -4.95 -6.50 -10.92
CA VAL A 160 -4.11 -7.30 -11.81
C VAL A 160 -2.65 -6.89 -11.71
N ASP A 161 -1.76 -7.88 -11.70
CA ASP A 161 -0.32 -7.64 -11.74
C ASP A 161 0.12 -7.30 -13.17
N VAL A 162 0.81 -6.18 -13.32
CA VAL A 162 1.35 -5.69 -14.59
C VAL A 162 2.87 -5.64 -14.49
N LYS A 163 3.54 -6.24 -15.47
CA LYS A 163 4.99 -6.16 -15.59
C LYS A 163 5.36 -4.90 -16.35
N GLU A 164 6.08 -4.00 -15.71
CA GLU A 164 6.53 -2.73 -16.26
C GLU A 164 8.06 -2.69 -16.41
N GLY A 165 8.55 -1.73 -17.19
CA GLY A 165 9.98 -1.45 -17.34
C GLY A 165 10.69 -2.31 -18.38
N LYS A 166 11.96 -1.94 -18.66
CA LYS A 166 12.82 -2.70 -19.56
C LYS A 166 13.06 -4.10 -18.98
N LYS A 167 12.57 -5.13 -19.67
CA LYS A 167 12.62 -6.56 -19.31
C LYS A 167 11.55 -7.03 -18.29
N GLY A 168 10.48 -6.27 -18.05
CA GLY A 168 9.39 -6.69 -17.15
C GLY A 168 9.84 -6.95 -15.70
N LYS A 169 10.84 -6.21 -15.21
CA LYS A 169 11.40 -6.40 -13.87
C LYS A 169 10.63 -5.67 -12.78
N ASP A 170 9.84 -4.66 -13.15
CA ASP A 170 9.03 -3.90 -12.22
C ASP A 170 7.62 -4.46 -12.24
N LEU A 171 7.14 -4.88 -11.07
CA LEU A 171 5.76 -5.31 -10.85
C LEU A 171 4.98 -4.12 -10.32
N SER A 172 3.94 -3.73 -11.01
CA SER A 172 2.90 -2.82 -10.51
C SER A 172 1.57 -3.55 -10.50
N GLN A 173 0.66 -3.08 -9.68
CA GLN A 173 -0.72 -3.52 -9.65
C GLN A 173 -1.59 -2.46 -10.29
N LYS A 174 -2.60 -2.89 -11.02
CA LYS A 174 -3.62 -2.02 -11.60
C LYS A 174 -5.01 -2.45 -11.15
N ILE A 175 -5.82 -1.47 -10.81
CA ILE A 175 -7.19 -1.67 -10.40
C ILE A 175 -8.11 -0.77 -11.21
N ALA A 176 -9.15 -1.36 -11.80
CA ALA A 176 -10.16 -0.62 -12.50
C ALA A 176 -11.22 -0.08 -11.54
N VAL A 177 -11.77 1.08 -11.85
CA VAL A 177 -12.90 1.68 -11.13
C VAL A 177 -14.13 1.59 -12.01
N PRO A 178 -14.96 0.57 -11.83
CA PRO A 178 -16.12 0.34 -12.71
C PRO A 178 -17.26 1.31 -12.41
N GLY A 179 -18.11 1.54 -13.40
CA GLY A 179 -19.39 2.21 -13.25
C GLY A 179 -19.30 3.71 -12.97
N LEU A 180 -18.19 4.38 -13.31
CA LEU A 180 -18.05 5.83 -13.15
C LEU A 180 -18.99 6.59 -14.10
N GLU A 181 -19.61 7.65 -13.57
CA GLU A 181 -20.47 8.57 -14.30
C GLU A 181 -20.05 10.01 -14.07
N VAL A 182 -20.37 10.88 -15.03
CA VAL A 182 -20.11 12.32 -14.89
C VAL A 182 -20.85 12.90 -13.70
N GLY A 183 -20.10 13.55 -12.80
CA GLY A 183 -20.58 14.12 -11.53
C GLY A 183 -20.47 13.18 -10.34
N ASP A 184 -19.97 11.97 -10.49
CA ASP A 184 -19.55 11.15 -9.36
C ASP A 184 -18.30 11.74 -8.69
N CYS A 185 -18.10 11.38 -7.42
CA CYS A 185 -16.84 11.69 -6.73
C CYS A 185 -16.08 10.39 -6.44
N ILE A 186 -14.78 10.41 -6.65
CA ILE A 186 -13.88 9.36 -6.19
C ILE A 186 -13.24 9.81 -4.88
N ASP A 187 -13.38 9.02 -3.84
CA ASP A 187 -12.65 9.14 -2.58
C ASP A 187 -11.56 8.06 -2.58
N VAL A 188 -10.34 8.48 -2.79
CA VAL A 188 -9.17 7.62 -2.92
C VAL A 188 -8.15 7.96 -1.86
N PHE A 189 -7.57 6.94 -1.22
CA PHE A 189 -6.43 7.12 -0.34
C PHE A 189 -5.33 6.09 -0.63
N SER A 190 -4.11 6.44 -0.29
CA SER A 190 -3.00 5.52 -0.18
C SER A 190 -2.31 5.68 1.17
N LEU A 191 -2.01 4.56 1.83
CA LEU A 191 -1.19 4.49 3.03
C LEU A 191 0.08 3.73 2.70
N ASN A 192 1.23 4.40 2.80
CA ASN A 192 2.54 3.80 2.64
C ASN A 192 3.15 3.56 4.02
N GLN A 193 3.37 2.29 4.37
CA GLN A 193 4.10 1.90 5.57
C GLN A 193 5.53 1.56 5.17
N ILE A 194 6.50 2.33 5.67
CA ILE A 194 7.89 2.28 5.26
C ILE A 194 8.75 1.89 6.46
N ASP A 195 9.39 0.72 6.37
CA ASP A 195 10.38 0.23 7.34
C ASP A 195 11.79 0.54 6.78
N THR A 196 12.56 1.34 7.51
CA THR A 196 13.91 1.73 7.13
C THR A 196 14.85 1.84 8.32
N GLN A 197 16.16 1.77 8.06
CA GLN A 197 17.17 2.02 9.08
C GLN A 197 17.51 3.51 9.14
N GLU A 198 17.70 4.05 10.36
CA GLU A 198 17.87 5.47 10.68
C GLU A 198 18.86 6.24 9.79
N GLN A 199 19.89 5.58 9.29
CA GLN A 199 21.00 6.28 8.64
C GLN A 199 20.68 6.86 7.25
N ARG A 200 19.47 6.63 6.69
CA ARG A 200 19.16 7.09 5.32
C ARG A 200 17.66 7.20 5.05
N LEU A 201 16.95 8.00 5.81
CA LEU A 201 15.74 8.62 5.29
C LEU A 201 16.19 9.62 4.23
N ASP A 202 16.06 9.25 2.96
CA ASP A 202 16.10 10.25 1.89
C ASP A 202 14.74 10.98 1.94
N PRO A 203 14.70 12.23 2.42
CA PRO A 203 13.43 12.97 2.53
C PRO A 203 12.76 13.18 1.17
N PHE A 204 13.46 12.94 0.08
CA PHE A 204 12.94 13.05 -1.28
C PHE A 204 12.38 11.74 -1.84
N THR A 205 12.49 10.61 -1.11
CA THR A 205 11.94 9.33 -1.58
C THR A 205 10.45 9.18 -1.26
N PHE A 206 9.88 10.11 -0.49
CA PHE A 206 8.46 10.14 -0.10
C PHE A 206 7.55 10.80 -1.14
N PHE A 207 8.06 11.12 -2.33
CA PHE A 207 7.18 11.68 -3.34
C PHE A 207 6.48 10.57 -4.09
N PHE A 208 5.17 10.42 -3.80
CA PHE A 208 4.25 10.13 -4.86
C PHE A 208 4.61 11.09 -6.00
N SER A 209 5.03 10.52 -7.11
CA SER A 209 4.81 11.21 -8.36
C SER A 209 3.35 10.93 -8.71
N PRO A 210 2.37 11.79 -8.36
CA PRO A 210 1.18 11.81 -9.14
C PRO A 210 1.72 12.00 -10.55
N ARG A 211 1.31 11.21 -11.52
CA ARG A 211 1.34 11.73 -12.87
C ARG A 211 0.67 13.08 -12.74
N ARG A 212 1.48 14.12 -12.64
CA ARG A 212 0.99 15.44 -12.92
C ARG A 212 0.19 15.24 -14.19
N ALA A 213 -1.08 15.48 -14.14
CA ALA A 213 -1.76 15.94 -15.32
C ALA A 213 -0.98 17.20 -15.71
N ASP A 214 0.07 17.01 -16.51
CA ASP A 214 0.77 18.09 -17.16
C ASP A 214 -0.23 18.76 -18.04
N SER A 215 -0.82 19.78 -17.52
CA SER A 215 -1.41 20.91 -18.23
C SER A 215 -2.36 21.67 -17.31
N LEU A 216 -1.81 22.56 -16.58
CA LEU A 216 -2.43 23.86 -16.37
C LEU A 216 -1.45 24.91 -16.81
#